data_1709d588de60cf0990b14b90c9129c4a
#
_entry.id   1709d588de60cf0990b14b90c9129c4a
#
_cell.length_a   1.000
_cell.length_b   1.000
_cell.length_c   1.000
_cell.angle_alpha   90.00
_cell.angle_beta   90.00
_cell.angle_gamma   90.00
#
_symmetry.space_group_name_H-M   'P 1'
#
loop_
_entity.id
_entity.type
_entity.pdbx_description
1 polymer ?
#
loop_
_entity_poly.entity_id
_entity_poly.type
_entity_poly.pdbx_seq_one_letter_code
_entity_poly.pdbx_strand_id
1 'polypeptide(L)'
;MEQETLKILAVADPAVEGYLDKELGIIDGYGGNVDFHIVPWADYYPMMMKAFAGEADYDIVMVAGHLWLRDFVENGYLSELALEEEDILPVIAEEMKYKGKTYLSPSFCDGHMIVYRKSLLEQVLGKELGSVITPQEYIETAKAYKAACGERAVAMKADKSEIFTDALPFLRMYGGDAYDPDGSAACGKEDAVKGLKSYAELRSCAVGGTDRFGNGEIAEAIRQKRAAMAVTWSGQMGEVFKEGCLEPEDLGFSTFSTAWNVTWSFGICSSCRKKEAAEEFLSYLRSPEVDQKVGRKSGAPVRRGSYLKGAGDCPWFPVQQKMIELARPLPDLPKAGEKNGVLYENIFEAFSGKKTAEEAMKEAGHKINSMTER
;
A
#
# COMPACT_ATOMS: atom_id res chain seq x y z
N MET A 1 8.40 6.60 40.08
CA MET A 1 8.09 5.30 39.43
C MET A 1 8.90 5.28 38.15
N GLU A 2 9.71 4.25 37.93
CA GLU A 2 10.34 4.06 36.62
C GLU A 2 9.20 3.91 35.60
N GLN A 3 9.22 4.74 34.59
CA GLN A 3 8.25 4.68 33.50
C GLN A 3 8.53 3.40 32.72
N GLU A 4 7.57 2.46 32.70
CA GLU A 4 7.72 1.19 31.98
C GLU A 4 7.89 1.45 30.49
N THR A 5 8.86 0.79 29.85
CA THR A 5 9.14 0.92 28.42
C THR A 5 8.13 0.11 27.61
N LEU A 6 7.42 0.73 26.67
CA LEU A 6 6.59 0.05 25.68
C LEU A 6 7.49 -0.57 24.59
N LYS A 7 7.29 -1.85 24.32
CA LYS A 7 8.01 -2.58 23.26
C LYS A 7 7.16 -2.74 22.03
N ILE A 8 7.64 -2.24 20.90
CA ILE A 8 6.90 -2.18 19.65
C ILE A 8 7.64 -2.98 18.59
N LEU A 9 6.96 -3.95 18.00
CA LEU A 9 7.44 -4.67 16.84
C LEU A 9 6.92 -4.02 15.57
N ALA A 10 7.79 -3.60 14.67
CA ALA A 10 7.43 -2.97 13.41
C ALA A 10 8.27 -3.48 12.24
N VAL A 11 7.77 -3.32 11.03
CA VAL A 11 8.52 -3.54 9.79
C VAL A 11 9.20 -2.24 9.37
N ALA A 12 10.31 -2.33 8.66
CA ALA A 12 10.97 -1.18 8.04
C ALA A 12 10.04 -0.56 6.99
N ASP A 13 9.59 0.67 7.25
CA ASP A 13 8.64 1.40 6.42
C ASP A 13 8.87 2.91 6.55
N PRO A 14 8.63 3.74 5.51
CA PRO A 14 8.84 5.18 5.56
C PRO A 14 8.12 5.89 6.71
N ALA A 15 6.91 5.44 7.11
CA ALA A 15 6.20 6.04 8.25
C ALA A 15 6.89 5.71 9.58
N VAL A 16 7.34 4.46 9.76
CA VAL A 16 8.09 4.04 10.96
C VAL A 16 9.42 4.79 11.04
N GLU A 17 10.13 4.95 9.92
CA GLU A 17 11.32 5.78 9.85
C GLU A 17 11.01 7.25 10.20
N GLY A 18 9.84 7.75 9.78
CA GLY A 18 9.35 9.08 10.16
C GLY A 18 9.12 9.22 11.66
N TYR A 19 8.54 8.22 12.33
CA TYR A 19 8.39 8.26 13.80
C TYR A 19 9.74 8.29 14.52
N LEU A 20 10.74 7.57 14.01
CA LEU A 20 12.06 7.47 14.58
C LEU A 20 13.02 8.60 14.16
N ASP A 21 12.58 9.47 13.25
CA ASP A 21 13.39 10.58 12.76
C ASP A 21 13.62 11.63 13.85
N LYS A 22 14.88 11.85 14.18
CA LYS A 22 15.28 12.82 15.22
C LYS A 22 14.94 14.27 14.85
N GLU A 23 14.92 14.61 13.55
CA GLU A 23 14.57 15.96 13.10
C GLU A 23 13.07 16.23 13.25
N LEU A 24 12.23 15.19 13.05
CA LEU A 24 10.80 15.27 13.32
C LEU A 24 10.47 15.26 14.82
N GLY A 25 11.33 14.66 15.64
CA GLY A 25 11.24 14.67 17.10
C GLY A 25 9.97 14.00 17.65
N ILE A 26 9.39 13.02 16.93
CA ILE A 26 8.11 12.41 17.32
C ILE A 26 8.25 11.61 18.62
N ILE A 27 9.23 10.73 18.71
CA ILE A 27 9.43 9.90 19.91
C ILE A 27 9.83 10.75 21.10
N ASP A 28 10.72 11.72 20.92
CA ASP A 28 11.12 12.66 21.98
C ASP A 28 9.93 13.49 22.49
N GLY A 29 9.00 13.83 21.60
CA GLY A 29 7.79 14.60 21.93
C GLY A 29 6.74 13.81 22.72
N TYR A 30 6.76 12.47 22.68
CA TYR A 30 5.85 11.63 23.49
C TYR A 30 6.16 11.74 24.99
N GLY A 31 7.43 11.84 25.35
CA GLY A 31 7.86 11.95 26.74
C GLY A 31 7.77 10.65 27.56
N GLY A 32 7.29 9.56 26.97
CA GLY A 32 7.30 8.21 27.55
C GLY A 32 8.44 7.36 26.97
N ASN A 33 8.72 6.22 27.59
CA ASN A 33 9.75 5.29 27.10
C ASN A 33 9.16 4.32 26.08
N VAL A 34 9.70 4.30 24.87
CA VAL A 34 9.31 3.37 23.81
C VAL A 34 10.55 2.75 23.18
N ASP A 35 10.44 1.48 22.81
CA ASP A 35 11.50 0.72 22.16
C ASP A 35 10.95 0.04 20.89
N PHE A 36 11.41 0.49 19.73
CA PHE A 36 11.03 -0.04 18.43
C PHE A 36 12.01 -1.11 17.98
N HIS A 37 11.53 -2.33 17.84
CA HIS A 37 12.24 -3.42 17.19
C HIS A 37 11.79 -3.50 15.72
N ILE A 38 12.67 -3.06 14.82
CA ILE A 38 12.42 -3.08 13.38
C ILE A 38 13.00 -4.34 12.78
N VAL A 39 12.18 -5.11 12.07
CA VAL A 39 12.62 -6.33 11.39
C VAL A 39 12.31 -6.26 9.89
N PRO A 40 13.10 -6.95 9.04
CA PRO A 40 12.80 -7.06 7.61
C PRO A 40 11.45 -7.73 7.36
N TRP A 41 10.81 -7.36 6.26
CA TRP A 41 9.50 -7.91 5.87
C TRP A 41 9.47 -9.45 5.86
N ALA A 42 10.51 -10.10 5.35
CA ALA A 42 10.58 -11.57 5.28
C ALA A 42 10.52 -12.26 6.65
N ASP A 43 11.00 -11.59 7.71
CA ASP A 43 11.07 -12.13 9.07
C ASP A 43 9.89 -11.63 9.94
N TYR A 44 9.11 -10.69 9.46
CA TYR A 44 8.13 -9.95 10.26
C TYR A 44 6.99 -10.84 10.76
N TYR A 45 6.32 -11.57 9.86
CA TYR A 45 5.22 -12.46 10.24
C TYR A 45 5.65 -13.55 11.23
N PRO A 46 6.78 -14.29 11.01
CA PRO A 46 7.30 -15.22 12.00
C PRO A 46 7.58 -14.59 13.37
N MET A 47 8.06 -13.33 13.40
CA MET A 47 8.33 -12.64 14.67
C MET A 47 7.04 -12.26 15.39
N MET A 48 6.01 -11.81 14.70
CA MET A 48 4.68 -11.58 15.30
C MET A 48 4.11 -12.86 15.91
N MET A 49 4.22 -13.99 15.21
CA MET A 49 3.73 -15.28 15.72
C MET A 49 4.47 -15.70 16.98
N LYS A 50 5.78 -15.45 17.10
CA LYS A 50 6.53 -15.66 18.34
C LYS A 50 6.04 -14.75 19.48
N ALA A 51 5.72 -13.49 19.16
CA ALA A 51 5.17 -12.56 20.14
C ALA A 51 3.81 -13.09 20.68
N PHE A 52 2.92 -13.52 19.81
CA PHE A 52 1.62 -14.07 20.19
C PHE A 52 1.71 -15.41 20.92
N ALA A 53 2.72 -16.22 20.64
CA ALA A 53 3.01 -17.45 21.38
C ALA A 53 3.65 -17.20 22.77
N GLY A 54 3.97 -15.95 23.11
CA GLY A 54 4.66 -15.60 24.36
C GLY A 54 6.15 -15.91 24.38
N GLU A 55 6.74 -16.19 23.20
CA GLU A 55 8.18 -16.44 23.05
C GLU A 55 9.00 -15.14 22.92
N ALA A 56 8.31 -14.05 22.61
CA ALA A 56 8.87 -12.70 22.54
C ALA A 56 7.90 -11.70 23.19
N ASP A 57 8.44 -10.71 23.90
CA ASP A 57 7.69 -9.78 24.72
C ASP A 57 7.52 -8.44 23.97
N TYR A 58 6.36 -8.26 23.32
CA TYR A 58 5.95 -7.03 22.68
C TYR A 58 4.57 -6.59 23.17
N ASP A 59 4.42 -5.29 23.39
CA ASP A 59 3.16 -4.66 23.80
C ASP A 59 2.30 -4.29 22.58
N ILE A 60 2.95 -3.83 21.51
CA ILE A 60 2.32 -3.33 20.29
C ILE A 60 2.99 -3.99 19.08
N VAL A 61 2.20 -4.36 18.10
CA VAL A 61 2.67 -4.88 16.81
C VAL A 61 2.10 -4.07 15.65
N MET A 62 2.90 -3.85 14.61
CA MET A 62 2.42 -3.25 13.37
C MET A 62 1.67 -4.29 12.55
N VAL A 63 0.50 -3.95 12.02
CA VAL A 63 -0.41 -4.89 11.35
C VAL A 63 -0.82 -4.36 9.98
N ALA A 64 -0.59 -5.16 8.94
CA ALA A 64 -1.26 -4.98 7.65
C ALA A 64 -2.68 -5.56 7.75
N GLY A 65 -3.67 -4.72 8.03
CA GLY A 65 -5.03 -5.16 8.34
C GLY A 65 -5.64 -6.07 7.27
N HIS A 66 -5.46 -5.72 6.00
CA HIS A 66 -5.94 -6.50 4.85
C HIS A 66 -5.34 -7.92 4.71
N LEU A 67 -4.24 -8.20 5.44
CA LEU A 67 -3.61 -9.53 5.46
C LEU A 67 -3.95 -10.33 6.71
N TRP A 68 -4.08 -9.68 7.89
CA TRP A 68 -3.99 -10.38 9.15
C TRP A 68 -5.05 -10.01 10.18
N LEU A 69 -5.80 -8.91 10.03
CA LEU A 69 -6.72 -8.44 11.07
C LEU A 69 -7.70 -9.53 11.50
N ARG A 70 -8.37 -10.15 10.53
CA ARG A 70 -9.34 -11.21 10.81
C ARG A 70 -8.72 -12.36 11.58
N ASP A 71 -7.64 -12.93 11.05
CA ASP A 71 -7.00 -14.09 11.65
C ASP A 71 -6.46 -13.77 13.05
N PHE A 72 -5.91 -12.57 13.25
CA PHE A 72 -5.37 -12.18 14.54
C PHE A 72 -6.47 -11.94 15.59
N VAL A 73 -7.60 -11.38 15.21
CA VAL A 73 -8.72 -11.18 16.13
C VAL A 73 -9.42 -12.53 16.44
N GLU A 74 -9.66 -13.37 15.44
CA GLU A 74 -10.30 -14.67 15.65
C GLU A 74 -9.44 -15.62 16.51
N ASN A 75 -8.12 -15.49 16.47
CA ASN A 75 -7.21 -16.22 17.34
C ASN A 75 -6.95 -15.52 18.71
N GLY A 76 -7.56 -14.36 18.96
CA GLY A 76 -7.44 -13.66 20.23
C GLY A 76 -6.07 -13.02 20.48
N TYR A 77 -5.33 -12.68 19.43
CA TYR A 77 -3.99 -12.10 19.52
C TYR A 77 -4.00 -10.61 19.80
N LEU A 78 -5.06 -9.90 19.42
CA LEU A 78 -5.19 -8.47 19.57
C LEU A 78 -6.25 -8.10 20.62
N SER A 79 -6.01 -7.00 21.34
CA SER A 79 -6.99 -6.38 22.23
C SER A 79 -7.87 -5.40 21.45
N GLU A 80 -9.15 -5.30 21.83
CA GLU A 80 -10.01 -4.20 21.42
C GLU A 80 -9.44 -2.90 21.97
N LEU A 81 -9.47 -1.83 21.18
CA LEU A 81 -8.99 -0.50 21.56
C LEU A 81 -9.98 0.60 21.20
N ALA A 82 -9.87 1.75 21.85
CA ALA A 82 -10.63 2.93 21.51
C ALA A 82 -9.97 3.70 20.35
N LEU A 83 -10.75 4.08 19.33
CA LEU A 83 -10.32 4.93 18.22
C LEU A 83 -11.25 6.13 18.10
N GLU A 84 -10.68 7.34 18.26
CA GLU A 84 -11.36 8.57 17.91
C GLU A 84 -11.33 8.73 16.39
N GLU A 85 -12.48 8.52 15.74
CA GLU A 85 -12.59 8.50 14.27
C GLU A 85 -12.72 9.90 13.66
N GLU A 86 -12.96 10.93 14.46
CA GLU A 86 -13.08 12.29 13.97
C GLU A 86 -11.83 12.70 13.18
N ASP A 87 -12.03 13.20 11.97
CA ASP A 87 -10.98 13.58 11.01
C ASP A 87 -10.20 12.43 10.36
N ILE A 88 -10.34 11.17 10.79
CA ILE A 88 -9.83 10.02 10.04
C ILE A 88 -10.72 9.80 8.80
N LEU A 89 -10.09 9.48 7.67
CA LEU A 89 -10.85 9.19 6.45
C LEU A 89 -11.73 7.95 6.66
N PRO A 90 -13.03 7.98 6.28
CA PRO A 90 -13.99 6.92 6.63
C PRO A 90 -13.60 5.51 6.20
N VAL A 91 -12.99 5.36 5.01
CA VAL A 91 -12.49 4.07 4.52
C VAL A 91 -11.44 3.50 5.48
N ILE A 92 -10.53 4.35 5.96
CA ILE A 92 -9.47 3.96 6.89
C ILE A 92 -10.07 3.55 8.25
N ALA A 93 -11.03 4.33 8.77
CA ALA A 93 -11.67 4.02 10.05
C ALA A 93 -12.39 2.65 10.02
N GLU A 94 -13.02 2.30 8.89
CA GLU A 94 -13.64 0.98 8.73
C GLU A 94 -12.63 -0.16 8.66
N GLU A 95 -11.48 0.04 8.03
CA GLU A 95 -10.40 -0.98 7.96
C GLU A 95 -9.78 -1.30 9.33
N MET A 96 -9.99 -0.44 10.34
CA MET A 96 -9.53 -0.68 11.70
C MET A 96 -10.42 -1.65 12.49
N LYS A 97 -11.56 -2.06 11.92
CA LYS A 97 -12.63 -2.80 12.59
C LYS A 97 -12.74 -4.23 12.11
N TYR A 98 -13.10 -5.09 13.03
CA TYR A 98 -13.57 -6.44 12.75
C TYR A 98 -14.86 -6.71 13.51
N LYS A 99 -15.93 -7.14 12.82
CA LYS A 99 -17.27 -7.37 13.38
C LYS A 99 -17.79 -6.18 14.23
N GLY A 100 -17.53 -4.95 13.74
CA GLY A 100 -17.99 -3.71 14.38
C GLY A 100 -17.21 -3.27 15.62
N LYS A 101 -16.10 -3.91 15.94
CA LYS A 101 -15.19 -3.55 17.04
C LYS A 101 -13.84 -3.14 16.48
N THR A 102 -13.22 -2.14 17.11
CA THR A 102 -11.92 -1.61 16.70
C THR A 102 -10.78 -2.37 17.37
N TYR A 103 -9.81 -2.81 16.58
CA TYR A 103 -8.62 -3.53 17.04
C TYR A 103 -7.32 -2.90 16.57
N LEU A 104 -7.38 -1.99 15.61
CA LEU A 104 -6.22 -1.35 15.03
C LEU A 104 -6.28 0.17 15.17
N SER A 105 -5.12 0.79 15.32
CA SER A 105 -4.88 2.23 15.26
C SER A 105 -4.13 2.54 13.96
N PRO A 106 -4.67 3.33 13.03
CA PRO A 106 -4.05 3.55 11.74
C PRO A 106 -2.74 4.33 11.88
N SER A 107 -1.73 3.91 11.14
CA SER A 107 -0.42 4.57 11.05
C SER A 107 -0.33 5.40 9.77
N PHE A 108 -0.52 4.76 8.63
CA PHE A 108 -0.58 5.42 7.33
C PHE A 108 -1.44 4.62 6.36
N CYS A 109 -2.06 5.33 5.42
CA CYS A 109 -2.88 4.71 4.38
C CYS A 109 -2.21 4.86 3.03
N ASP A 110 -1.72 3.76 2.51
CA ASP A 110 -1.05 3.69 1.23
C ASP A 110 -2.01 3.29 0.11
N GLY A 111 -1.67 3.63 -1.12
CA GLY A 111 -2.38 3.23 -2.31
C GLY A 111 -1.59 3.61 -3.56
N HIS A 112 -2.06 3.17 -4.72
CA HIS A 112 -1.33 3.38 -5.96
C HIS A 112 -1.58 4.77 -6.54
N MET A 113 -0.49 5.51 -6.68
CA MET A 113 -0.41 6.77 -7.39
C MET A 113 0.26 6.58 -8.74
N ILE A 114 -0.29 7.21 -9.76
CA ILE A 114 0.38 7.36 -11.05
C ILE A 114 1.21 8.62 -10.97
N VAL A 115 2.52 8.50 -11.13
CA VAL A 115 3.46 9.62 -11.24
C VAL A 115 3.93 9.71 -12.68
N TYR A 116 3.89 10.89 -13.26
CA TYR A 116 4.26 11.08 -14.66
C TYR A 116 5.03 12.38 -14.88
N ARG A 117 5.75 12.46 -16.00
CA ARG A 117 6.43 13.68 -16.47
C ARG A 117 5.48 14.50 -17.33
N LYS A 118 5.05 15.65 -16.83
CA LYS A 118 4.09 16.54 -17.52
C LYS A 118 4.58 16.93 -18.89
N SER A 119 5.81 17.43 -19.00
CA SER A 119 6.41 17.86 -20.26
C SER A 119 6.46 16.73 -21.30
N LEU A 120 6.78 15.50 -20.89
CA LEU A 120 6.86 14.35 -21.79
C LEU A 120 5.48 13.91 -22.30
N LEU A 121 4.46 13.92 -21.44
CA LEU A 121 3.11 13.54 -21.87
C LEU A 121 2.43 14.65 -22.68
N GLU A 122 2.63 15.91 -22.32
CA GLU A 122 2.10 17.04 -23.08
C GLU A 122 2.61 17.03 -24.53
N GLN A 123 3.89 16.70 -24.72
CA GLN A 123 4.47 16.57 -26.07
C GLN A 123 3.75 15.54 -26.93
N VAL A 124 3.24 14.46 -26.35
CA VAL A 124 2.59 13.35 -27.07
C VAL A 124 1.07 13.48 -27.13
N LEU A 125 0.46 13.90 -26.01
CA LEU A 125 -0.98 13.96 -25.86
C LEU A 125 -1.57 15.36 -26.08
N GLY A 126 -0.74 16.41 -26.06
CA GLY A 126 -1.17 17.81 -26.09
C GLY A 126 -1.88 18.27 -24.81
N LYS A 127 -1.83 17.48 -23.72
CA LYS A 127 -2.45 17.77 -22.42
C LYS A 127 -1.82 16.95 -21.30
N GLU A 128 -2.02 17.40 -20.07
CA GLU A 128 -1.74 16.61 -18.86
C GLU A 128 -2.82 15.51 -18.65
N LEU A 129 -2.48 14.52 -17.82
CA LEU A 129 -3.46 13.52 -17.37
C LEU A 129 -4.46 14.15 -16.39
N GLY A 130 -5.69 13.64 -16.38
CA GLY A 130 -6.66 13.95 -15.34
C GLY A 130 -6.20 13.46 -13.97
N SER A 131 -6.73 14.04 -12.89
CA SER A 131 -6.43 13.57 -11.52
C SER A 131 -6.90 12.15 -11.25
N VAL A 132 -7.86 11.65 -12.02
CA VAL A 132 -8.32 10.25 -12.05
C VAL A 132 -8.40 9.82 -13.49
N ILE A 133 -7.81 8.68 -13.83
CA ILE A 133 -7.87 8.06 -15.15
C ILE A 133 -8.28 6.59 -15.03
N THR A 134 -8.78 6.04 -16.12
CA THR A 134 -9.03 4.59 -16.18
C THR A 134 -7.72 3.83 -16.46
N PRO A 135 -7.60 2.53 -16.07
CA PRO A 135 -6.49 1.71 -16.51
C PRO A 135 -6.36 1.63 -18.04
N GLN A 136 -7.48 1.73 -18.77
CA GLN A 136 -7.48 1.79 -20.23
C GLN A 136 -6.76 3.04 -20.75
N GLU A 137 -7.08 4.23 -20.20
CA GLU A 137 -6.39 5.48 -20.56
C GLU A 137 -4.89 5.42 -20.26
N TYR A 138 -4.50 4.77 -19.16
CA TYR A 138 -3.08 4.56 -18.83
C TYR A 138 -2.39 3.71 -19.90
N ILE A 139 -3.00 2.60 -20.32
CA ILE A 139 -2.49 1.71 -21.37
C ILE A 139 -2.37 2.46 -22.72
N GLU A 140 -3.41 3.21 -23.09
CA GLU A 140 -3.43 3.98 -24.33
C GLU A 140 -2.33 5.06 -24.34
N THR A 141 -2.16 5.75 -23.20
CA THR A 141 -1.09 6.74 -23.01
C THR A 141 0.30 6.09 -23.17
N ALA A 142 0.51 4.93 -22.54
CA ALA A 142 1.78 4.20 -22.65
C ALA A 142 2.06 3.77 -24.10
N LYS A 143 1.07 3.27 -24.80
CA LYS A 143 1.18 2.86 -26.20
C LYS A 143 1.45 4.06 -27.13
N ALA A 144 0.75 5.18 -26.91
CA ALA A 144 0.94 6.42 -27.68
C ALA A 144 2.35 6.99 -27.48
N TYR A 145 2.81 7.06 -26.21
CA TYR A 145 4.16 7.52 -25.89
C TYR A 145 5.24 6.64 -26.54
N LYS A 146 5.10 5.31 -26.42
CA LYS A 146 6.02 4.37 -27.07
C LYS A 146 6.08 4.56 -28.59
N ALA A 147 4.94 4.73 -29.22
CA ALA A 147 4.86 4.94 -30.66
C ALA A 147 5.54 6.25 -31.12
N ALA A 148 5.45 7.31 -30.31
CA ALA A 148 6.01 8.62 -30.64
C ALA A 148 7.50 8.77 -30.24
N CYS A 149 7.91 8.22 -29.08
CA CYS A 149 9.19 8.53 -28.43
C CYS A 149 10.09 7.31 -28.21
N GLY A 150 9.60 6.07 -28.40
CA GLY A 150 10.34 4.84 -28.18
C GLY A 150 9.95 4.06 -26.93
N GLU A 151 10.85 3.25 -26.36
CA GLU A 151 10.49 2.18 -25.43
C GLU A 151 10.28 2.60 -23.94
N ARG A 152 10.70 3.77 -23.53
CA ARG A 152 10.67 4.20 -22.11
C ARG A 152 9.35 4.84 -21.69
N ALA A 153 8.23 4.20 -22.01
CA ALA A 153 6.91 4.73 -21.66
C ALA A 153 6.63 4.59 -20.15
N VAL A 154 6.78 3.37 -19.61
CA VAL A 154 6.39 3.08 -18.24
C VAL A 154 7.48 2.34 -17.45
N ALA A 155 7.59 2.60 -16.16
CA ALA A 155 8.24 1.73 -15.20
C ALA A 155 7.14 0.97 -14.44
N MET A 156 7.22 -0.35 -14.43
CA MET A 156 6.22 -1.23 -13.79
C MET A 156 6.82 -1.90 -12.56
N LYS A 157 6.07 -1.94 -11.49
CA LYS A 157 6.44 -2.63 -10.25
C LYS A 157 6.09 -4.11 -10.34
N ALA A 158 6.83 -4.82 -11.21
CA ALA A 158 6.51 -6.18 -11.61
C ALA A 158 7.43 -7.25 -11.00
N ASP A 159 8.17 -6.92 -9.93
CA ASP A 159 8.82 -7.93 -9.10
C ASP A 159 7.79 -8.90 -8.52
N LYS A 160 8.17 -10.16 -8.34
CA LYS A 160 7.29 -11.22 -7.86
C LYS A 160 6.61 -10.89 -6.52
N SER A 161 7.23 -10.08 -5.68
CA SER A 161 6.69 -9.66 -4.38
C SER A 161 5.71 -8.48 -4.45
N GLU A 162 5.60 -7.81 -5.59
CA GLU A 162 4.82 -6.58 -5.76
C GLU A 162 3.74 -6.67 -6.84
N ILE A 163 3.89 -7.59 -7.79
CA ILE A 163 3.13 -7.59 -9.05
C ILE A 163 1.62 -7.73 -8.90
N PHE A 164 1.13 -8.47 -7.91
CA PHE A 164 -0.33 -8.61 -7.70
C PHE A 164 -0.95 -7.25 -7.37
N THR A 165 -0.32 -6.51 -6.48
CA THR A 165 -0.82 -5.21 -6.05
C THR A 165 -0.81 -4.21 -7.20
N ASP A 166 0.23 -4.25 -8.04
CA ASP A 166 0.35 -3.41 -9.23
C ASP A 166 -0.69 -3.77 -10.32
N ALA A 167 -1.02 -5.06 -10.47
CA ALA A 167 -1.99 -5.55 -11.43
C ALA A 167 -3.46 -5.37 -11.00
N LEU A 168 -3.75 -5.23 -9.69
CA LEU A 168 -5.12 -5.23 -9.17
C LEU A 168 -6.04 -4.16 -9.80
N PRO A 169 -5.62 -2.89 -10.03
CA PRO A 169 -6.44 -1.92 -10.74
C PRO A 169 -6.87 -2.39 -12.14
N PHE A 170 -5.99 -3.13 -12.81
CA PHE A 170 -6.25 -3.67 -14.16
C PHE A 170 -7.19 -4.89 -14.12
N LEU A 171 -7.06 -5.76 -13.11
CA LEU A 171 -8.03 -6.85 -12.90
C LEU A 171 -9.46 -6.31 -12.77
N ARG A 172 -9.60 -5.11 -12.21
CA ARG A 172 -10.87 -4.42 -11.95
C ARG A 172 -11.41 -3.62 -13.14
N MET A 173 -10.62 -3.38 -14.18
CA MET A 173 -10.96 -2.43 -15.25
C MET A 173 -12.19 -2.79 -16.09
N TYR A 174 -12.54 -4.08 -16.15
CA TYR A 174 -13.72 -4.57 -16.88
C TYR A 174 -14.84 -5.05 -15.94
N GLY A 175 -14.78 -4.69 -14.65
CA GLY A 175 -15.73 -5.17 -13.64
C GLY A 175 -15.32 -6.47 -12.93
N GLY A 176 -14.13 -7.01 -13.25
CA GLY A 176 -13.54 -8.15 -12.54
C GLY A 176 -13.03 -7.79 -11.15
N ASP A 177 -12.50 -8.75 -10.44
CA ASP A 177 -11.74 -8.58 -9.20
C ASP A 177 -10.88 -9.83 -8.91
N ALA A 178 -10.06 -9.74 -7.88
CA ALA A 178 -9.31 -10.89 -7.35
C ALA A 178 -10.22 -11.85 -6.59
N TYR A 179 -11.17 -11.30 -5.82
CA TYR A 179 -12.10 -12.03 -4.95
C TYR A 179 -13.54 -11.55 -5.11
N ASP A 180 -14.49 -12.45 -4.89
CA ASP A 180 -15.89 -12.10 -4.69
C ASP A 180 -16.12 -11.57 -3.25
N PRO A 181 -17.25 -10.88 -2.98
CA PRO A 181 -17.55 -10.36 -1.65
C PRO A 181 -17.63 -11.44 -0.54
N ASP A 182 -17.88 -12.70 -0.89
CA ASP A 182 -17.89 -13.83 0.04
C ASP A 182 -16.50 -14.42 0.29
N GLY A 183 -15.46 -13.87 -0.36
CA GLY A 183 -14.08 -14.28 -0.21
C GLY A 183 -13.65 -15.46 -1.09
N SER A 184 -14.53 -15.93 -1.96
CA SER A 184 -14.17 -16.91 -3.00
C SER A 184 -13.34 -16.26 -4.10
N ALA A 185 -12.56 -17.06 -4.84
CA ALA A 185 -11.71 -16.53 -5.91
C ALA A 185 -12.55 -16.06 -7.10
N ALA A 186 -12.43 -14.79 -7.46
CA ALA A 186 -13.00 -14.19 -8.66
C ALA A 186 -11.99 -14.04 -9.80
N CYS A 187 -10.70 -14.17 -9.49
CA CYS A 187 -9.61 -13.94 -10.43
C CYS A 187 -9.70 -14.75 -11.73
N GLY A 188 -10.28 -15.97 -11.69
CA GLY A 188 -10.48 -16.82 -12.87
C GLY A 188 -11.67 -16.44 -13.76
N LYS A 189 -12.48 -15.43 -13.38
CA LYS A 189 -13.60 -14.94 -14.21
C LYS A 189 -13.09 -14.16 -15.43
N GLU A 190 -13.87 -14.18 -16.51
CA GLU A 190 -13.50 -13.62 -17.81
C GLU A 190 -12.99 -12.17 -17.72
N ASP A 191 -13.67 -11.31 -16.97
CA ASP A 191 -13.33 -9.88 -16.86
C ASP A 191 -11.99 -9.67 -16.15
N ALA A 192 -11.69 -10.42 -15.08
CA ALA A 192 -10.40 -10.35 -14.39
C ALA A 192 -9.26 -10.89 -15.26
N VAL A 193 -9.49 -11.99 -15.97
CA VAL A 193 -8.51 -12.55 -16.93
C VAL A 193 -8.22 -11.57 -18.05
N LYS A 194 -9.25 -10.91 -18.60
CA LYS A 194 -9.09 -9.86 -19.61
C LYS A 194 -8.29 -8.67 -19.06
N GLY A 195 -8.53 -8.28 -17.81
CA GLY A 195 -7.75 -7.26 -17.13
C GLY A 195 -6.27 -7.62 -16.99
N LEU A 196 -5.96 -8.85 -16.61
CA LEU A 196 -4.59 -9.34 -16.53
C LEU A 196 -3.89 -9.35 -17.88
N LYS A 197 -4.57 -9.74 -18.97
CA LYS A 197 -4.02 -9.64 -20.33
C LYS A 197 -3.63 -8.21 -20.66
N SER A 198 -4.52 -7.26 -20.38
CA SER A 198 -4.25 -5.84 -20.64
C SER A 198 -3.07 -5.32 -19.82
N TYR A 199 -2.92 -5.76 -18.57
CA TYR A 199 -1.76 -5.45 -17.74
C TYR A 199 -0.47 -6.04 -18.33
N ALA A 200 -0.49 -7.32 -18.75
CA ALA A 200 0.67 -7.98 -19.32
C ALA A 200 1.13 -7.33 -20.65
N GLU A 201 0.22 -6.77 -21.44
CA GLU A 201 0.56 -6.03 -22.67
C GLU A 201 1.44 -4.80 -22.39
N LEU A 202 1.30 -4.15 -21.23
CA LEU A 202 2.12 -3.00 -20.82
C LEU A 202 3.61 -3.34 -20.75
N ARG A 203 3.98 -4.62 -20.54
CA ARG A 203 5.39 -5.06 -20.59
C ARG A 203 6.08 -4.61 -21.88
N SER A 204 5.37 -4.59 -22.98
CA SER A 204 5.92 -4.14 -24.27
C SER A 204 6.25 -2.64 -24.29
N CYS A 205 5.68 -1.84 -23.39
CA CYS A 205 5.91 -0.41 -23.23
C CYS A 205 6.84 -0.09 -22.05
N ALA A 206 7.27 -1.11 -21.29
CA ALA A 206 8.02 -0.92 -20.08
C ALA A 206 9.52 -0.74 -20.31
N VAL A 207 10.18 -0.08 -19.36
CA VAL A 207 11.64 -0.01 -19.30
C VAL A 207 12.24 -1.39 -19.06
N GLY A 208 13.47 -1.61 -19.54
CA GLY A 208 14.15 -2.90 -19.38
C GLY A 208 14.36 -3.27 -17.90
N GLY A 209 14.15 -4.55 -17.57
CA GLY A 209 14.34 -5.09 -16.23
C GLY A 209 13.14 -4.89 -15.26
N THR A 210 12.02 -4.41 -15.79
CA THR A 210 10.79 -4.13 -15.01
C THR A 210 10.26 -5.32 -14.20
N ASP A 211 10.54 -6.55 -14.63
CA ASP A 211 10.22 -7.80 -13.94
C ASP A 211 10.99 -8.03 -12.61
N ARG A 212 11.92 -7.13 -12.29
CA ARG A 212 12.69 -7.11 -11.05
C ARG A 212 12.53 -5.80 -10.27
N PHE A 213 11.62 -4.93 -10.72
CA PHE A 213 11.42 -3.64 -10.09
C PHE A 213 10.46 -3.78 -8.92
N GLY A 214 10.94 -3.40 -7.75
CA GLY A 214 10.17 -3.09 -6.55
C GLY A 214 10.09 -1.58 -6.32
N ASN A 215 9.80 -1.17 -5.10
CA ASN A 215 9.59 0.24 -4.75
C ASN A 215 10.81 1.12 -5.03
N GLY A 216 12.01 0.64 -4.69
CA GLY A 216 13.25 1.39 -4.87
C GLY A 216 13.56 1.69 -6.33
N GLU A 217 13.44 0.70 -7.22
CA GLU A 217 13.69 0.83 -8.65
C GLU A 217 12.66 1.74 -9.32
N ILE A 218 11.39 1.70 -8.87
CA ILE A 218 10.35 2.62 -9.36
C ILE A 218 10.66 4.06 -8.95
N ALA A 219 10.95 4.30 -7.66
CA ALA A 219 11.31 5.65 -7.20
C ALA A 219 12.53 6.20 -7.96
N GLU A 220 13.54 5.36 -8.18
CA GLU A 220 14.73 5.73 -8.98
C GLU A 220 14.41 6.00 -10.44
N ALA A 221 13.55 5.18 -11.07
CA ALA A 221 13.13 5.38 -12.45
C ALA A 221 12.41 6.72 -12.65
N ILE A 222 11.57 7.11 -11.69
CA ILE A 222 10.89 8.41 -11.67
C ILE A 222 11.91 9.54 -11.47
N ARG A 223 12.75 9.46 -10.42
CA ARG A 223 13.75 10.49 -10.11
C ARG A 223 14.67 10.80 -11.28
N GLN A 224 15.14 9.75 -11.97
CA GLN A 224 16.12 9.84 -13.04
C GLN A 224 15.51 9.98 -14.45
N LYS A 225 14.20 10.24 -14.54
CA LYS A 225 13.50 10.40 -15.84
C LYS A 225 13.69 9.20 -16.77
N ARG A 226 13.77 7.97 -16.21
CA ARG A 226 13.95 6.75 -17.03
C ARG A 226 12.66 6.27 -17.69
N ALA A 227 11.52 6.73 -17.21
CA ALA A 227 10.20 6.46 -17.75
C ALA A 227 9.34 7.74 -17.76
N ALA A 228 8.38 7.81 -18.68
CA ALA A 228 7.43 8.92 -18.73
C ALA A 228 6.36 8.81 -17.67
N MET A 229 6.00 7.58 -17.27
CA MET A 229 5.00 7.28 -16.24
C MET A 229 5.44 6.08 -15.39
N ALA A 230 4.96 6.04 -14.16
CA ALA A 230 5.07 4.86 -13.30
C ALA A 230 3.89 4.82 -12.32
N VAL A 231 3.61 3.62 -11.81
CA VAL A 231 2.73 3.43 -10.65
C VAL A 231 3.60 3.15 -9.43
N THR A 232 3.34 3.86 -8.33
CA THR A 232 4.04 3.64 -7.07
C THR A 232 3.10 3.79 -5.89
N TRP A 233 3.51 3.32 -4.73
CA TRP A 233 2.79 3.56 -3.48
C TRP A 233 2.87 5.05 -3.08
N SER A 234 1.78 5.60 -2.56
CA SER A 234 1.76 6.98 -2.08
C SER A 234 2.75 7.23 -0.94
N GLY A 235 3.01 6.22 -0.10
CA GLY A 235 4.05 6.26 0.94
C GLY A 235 5.48 6.41 0.40
N GLN A 236 5.71 6.14 -0.89
CA GLN A 236 7.01 6.29 -1.53
C GLN A 236 7.28 7.72 -2.06
N MET A 237 6.35 8.65 -1.90
CA MET A 237 6.54 10.01 -2.41
C MET A 237 7.75 10.72 -1.79
N GLY A 238 8.05 10.48 -0.51
CA GLY A 238 9.28 10.97 0.11
C GLY A 238 10.54 10.48 -0.60
N GLU A 239 10.57 9.22 -1.02
CA GLU A 239 11.67 8.63 -1.79
C GLU A 239 11.73 9.19 -3.22
N VAL A 240 10.61 9.48 -3.84
CA VAL A 240 10.55 10.10 -5.18
C VAL A 240 11.10 11.52 -5.15
N PHE A 241 10.76 12.31 -4.13
CA PHE A 241 11.16 13.71 -4.00
C PHE A 241 12.48 13.95 -3.28
N LYS A 242 13.16 12.89 -2.87
CA LYS A 242 14.42 13.00 -2.18
C LYS A 242 15.49 13.69 -3.05
N GLU A 243 16.58 14.12 -2.42
CA GLU A 243 17.71 14.77 -3.09
C GLU A 243 18.17 14.01 -4.33
N GLY A 244 18.40 14.72 -5.42
CA GLY A 244 18.76 14.15 -6.73
C GLY A 244 17.55 13.83 -7.62
N CYS A 245 16.33 14.19 -7.25
CA CYS A 245 15.20 14.16 -8.17
C CYS A 245 15.38 15.18 -9.28
N LEU A 246 15.44 14.73 -10.52
CA LEU A 246 15.55 15.59 -11.68
C LEU A 246 14.19 16.25 -11.97
N GLU A 247 14.19 17.59 -12.09
CA GLU A 247 12.99 18.38 -12.44
C GLU A 247 11.76 17.98 -11.63
N PRO A 248 11.76 18.08 -10.28
CA PRO A 248 10.62 17.67 -9.45
C PRO A 248 9.34 18.45 -9.77
N GLU A 249 9.45 19.69 -10.27
CA GLU A 249 8.34 20.52 -10.71
C GLU A 249 7.62 20.00 -11.97
N ASP A 250 8.28 19.14 -12.75
CA ASP A 250 7.72 18.47 -13.93
C ASP A 250 6.89 17.21 -13.56
N LEU A 251 6.88 16.82 -12.28
CA LEU A 251 6.08 15.68 -11.86
C LEU A 251 4.60 16.04 -11.80
N GLY A 252 3.78 15.21 -12.44
CA GLY A 252 2.33 15.23 -12.35
C GLY A 252 1.83 13.96 -11.64
N PHE A 253 0.61 14.04 -11.10
CA PHE A 253 0.00 12.98 -10.31
C PHE A 253 -1.39 12.65 -10.81
N SER A 254 -1.70 11.36 -10.81
CA SER A 254 -3.01 10.82 -11.13
C SER A 254 -3.28 9.58 -10.28
N THR A 255 -4.48 9.06 -10.31
CA THR A 255 -4.83 7.75 -9.75
C THR A 255 -5.78 7.00 -10.67
N PHE A 256 -5.94 5.69 -10.42
CA PHE A 256 -6.89 4.89 -11.18
C PHE A 256 -8.32 5.05 -10.69
N SER A 257 -9.28 5.05 -11.61
CA SER A 257 -10.72 4.96 -11.27
C SER A 257 -11.09 3.65 -10.55
N THR A 258 -10.23 2.65 -10.65
CA THR A 258 -10.31 1.35 -9.97
C THR A 258 -9.36 1.29 -8.76
N ALA A 259 -9.19 2.42 -8.07
CA ALA A 259 -8.28 2.56 -6.94
C ALA A 259 -8.55 1.54 -5.83
N TRP A 260 -7.51 1.24 -5.09
CA TRP A 260 -7.53 0.46 -3.87
C TRP A 260 -6.48 1.00 -2.91
N ASN A 261 -6.60 0.66 -1.63
CA ASN A 261 -5.73 1.15 -0.58
C ASN A 261 -5.30 0.02 0.35
N VAL A 262 -4.23 0.28 1.07
CA VAL A 262 -3.73 -0.53 2.17
C VAL A 262 -3.46 0.37 3.36
N THR A 263 -4.08 0.10 4.48
CA THR A 263 -3.78 0.81 5.72
C THR A 263 -2.88 -0.04 6.61
N TRP A 264 -1.69 0.48 6.87
CA TRP A 264 -0.81 -0.03 7.90
C TRP A 264 -1.20 0.57 9.25
N SER A 265 -1.19 -0.26 10.27
CA SER A 265 -1.76 0.08 11.57
C SER A 265 -0.98 -0.55 12.69
N PHE A 266 -1.24 -0.14 13.92
CA PHE A 266 -0.74 -0.79 15.11
C PHE A 266 -1.87 -1.45 15.87
N GLY A 267 -1.63 -2.66 16.39
CA GLY A 267 -2.51 -3.39 17.29
C GLY A 267 -1.84 -3.64 18.63
N ILE A 268 -2.62 -3.62 19.70
CA ILE A 268 -2.15 -3.94 21.05
C ILE A 268 -2.24 -5.45 21.25
N CYS A 269 -1.14 -6.10 21.60
CA CYS A 269 -1.12 -7.52 21.90
C CYS A 269 -2.08 -7.84 23.06
N SER A 270 -2.83 -8.93 22.96
CA SER A 270 -3.73 -9.34 24.05
C SER A 270 -2.97 -9.66 25.36
N SER A 271 -1.71 -10.05 25.24
CA SER A 271 -0.77 -10.29 26.36
C SER A 271 -0.23 -9.02 26.99
N CYS A 272 -0.41 -7.85 26.39
CA CYS A 272 0.09 -6.58 26.89
C CYS A 272 -0.49 -6.29 28.30
N ARG A 273 0.40 -6.02 29.25
CA ARG A 273 0.02 -5.65 30.64
C ARG A 273 -0.06 -4.14 30.85
N LYS A 274 0.43 -3.35 29.87
CA LYS A 274 0.53 -1.89 29.89
C LYS A 274 -0.49 -1.26 28.93
N LYS A 275 -1.73 -1.77 28.91
CA LYS A 275 -2.74 -1.40 27.90
C LYS A 275 -3.04 0.10 27.86
N GLU A 276 -3.19 0.73 29.02
CA GLU A 276 -3.44 2.17 29.11
C GLU A 276 -2.32 3.00 28.49
N ALA A 277 -1.05 2.67 28.81
CA ALA A 277 0.10 3.35 28.21
C ALA A 277 0.21 3.07 26.71
N ALA A 278 -0.12 1.85 26.24
CA ALA A 278 -0.14 1.51 24.83
C ALA A 278 -1.22 2.30 24.07
N GLU A 279 -2.43 2.43 24.62
CA GLU A 279 -3.51 3.25 24.04
C GLU A 279 -3.14 4.74 23.98
N GLU A 280 -2.53 5.27 25.05
CA GLU A 280 -2.04 6.65 25.11
C GLU A 280 -0.98 6.89 24.03
N PHE A 281 -0.02 5.98 23.88
CA PHE A 281 1.00 6.08 22.85
C PHE A 281 0.42 6.02 21.44
N LEU A 282 -0.49 5.09 21.17
CA LEU A 282 -1.16 5.01 19.88
C LEU A 282 -2.01 6.24 19.59
N SER A 283 -2.67 6.80 20.62
CA SER A 283 -3.41 8.07 20.51
C SER A 283 -2.48 9.23 20.14
N TYR A 284 -1.30 9.28 20.75
CA TYR A 284 -0.28 10.26 20.40
C TYR A 284 0.20 10.11 18.96
N LEU A 285 0.54 8.90 18.50
CA LEU A 285 1.02 8.67 17.13
C LEU A 285 -0.01 9.09 16.06
N ARG A 286 -1.30 8.95 16.32
CA ARG A 286 -2.36 9.38 15.38
C ARG A 286 -2.87 10.79 15.64
N SER A 287 -2.22 11.56 16.53
CA SER A 287 -2.58 12.97 16.73
C SER A 287 -2.43 13.77 15.42
N PRO A 288 -3.23 14.83 15.22
CA PRO A 288 -3.16 15.63 14.00
C PRO A 288 -1.77 16.19 13.69
N GLU A 289 -0.98 16.48 14.72
CA GLU A 289 0.38 16.99 14.56
C GLU A 289 1.33 15.91 14.05
N VAL A 290 1.30 14.71 14.64
CA VAL A 290 2.17 13.60 14.26
C VAL A 290 1.80 13.10 12.88
N ASP A 291 0.51 12.87 12.60
CA ASP A 291 0.02 12.42 11.30
C ASP A 291 0.44 13.39 10.17
N GLN A 292 0.34 14.71 10.41
CA GLN A 292 0.79 15.71 9.44
C GLN A 292 2.30 15.70 9.22
N LYS A 293 3.10 15.61 10.28
CA LYS A 293 4.58 15.59 10.16
C LYS A 293 5.07 14.35 9.44
N VAL A 294 4.61 13.19 9.87
CA VAL A 294 5.00 11.89 9.28
C VAL A 294 4.44 11.76 7.88
N GLY A 295 3.18 12.12 7.66
CA GLY A 295 2.54 12.05 6.35
C GLY A 295 3.23 12.90 5.28
N ARG A 296 3.76 14.08 5.63
CA ARG A 296 4.57 14.89 4.70
C ARG A 296 5.86 14.18 4.28
N LYS A 297 6.46 13.42 5.18
CA LYS A 297 7.70 12.69 4.92
C LYS A 297 7.44 11.38 4.18
N SER A 298 6.49 10.58 4.64
CA SER A 298 6.13 9.28 4.04
C SER A 298 5.16 9.43 2.86
N GLY A 299 4.37 10.53 2.81
CA GLY A 299 3.37 10.79 1.78
C GLY A 299 2.06 10.01 1.95
N ALA A 300 1.73 9.50 3.13
CA ALA A 300 0.55 8.64 3.36
C ALA A 300 -0.19 8.93 4.68
N PRO A 301 -0.66 10.18 4.94
CA PRO A 301 -1.40 10.48 6.16
C PRO A 301 -2.79 9.82 6.18
N VAL A 302 -3.36 9.67 7.37
CA VAL A 302 -4.68 9.05 7.58
C VAL A 302 -5.79 10.06 7.87
N ARG A 303 -5.44 11.33 8.15
CA ARG A 303 -6.37 12.38 8.53
C ARG A 303 -6.66 13.35 7.40
N ARG A 304 -7.93 13.72 7.25
CA ARG A 304 -8.36 14.76 6.28
C ARG A 304 -7.64 16.08 6.51
N GLY A 305 -7.48 16.49 7.78
CA GLY A 305 -6.79 17.72 8.15
C GLY A 305 -5.34 17.77 7.68
N SER A 306 -4.65 16.64 7.66
CA SER A 306 -3.27 16.54 7.17
C SER A 306 -3.17 16.77 5.66
N TYR A 307 -4.11 16.24 4.88
CA TYR A 307 -4.19 16.51 3.44
C TYR A 307 -4.44 17.97 3.14
N LEU A 308 -5.41 18.60 3.84
CA LEU A 308 -5.76 20.01 3.64
C LEU A 308 -4.59 20.93 3.98
N LYS A 309 -3.93 20.70 5.11
CA LYS A 309 -2.80 21.53 5.57
C LYS A 309 -1.51 21.28 4.77
N GLY A 310 -1.33 20.06 4.27
CA GLY A 310 -0.13 19.65 3.55
C GLY A 310 -0.18 19.92 2.04
N ALA A 311 -1.33 20.29 1.47
CA ALA A 311 -1.51 20.40 0.02
C ALA A 311 -0.55 21.40 -0.67
N GLY A 312 -0.06 22.41 0.04
CA GLY A 312 0.92 23.38 -0.49
C GLY A 312 2.34 22.81 -0.61
N ASP A 313 2.71 21.91 0.28
CA ASP A 313 4.05 21.32 0.35
C ASP A 313 4.13 19.96 -0.37
N CYS A 314 2.99 19.26 -0.45
CA CYS A 314 2.88 17.92 -1.02
C CYS A 314 1.92 17.95 -2.23
N PRO A 315 2.42 18.21 -3.44
CA PRO A 315 1.58 18.41 -4.62
C PRO A 315 0.77 17.16 -5.01
N TRP A 316 1.09 16.00 -4.48
CA TRP A 316 0.35 14.74 -4.68
C TRP A 316 -0.85 14.57 -3.74
N PHE A 317 -0.92 15.29 -2.60
CA PHE A 317 -1.97 15.11 -1.59
C PHE A 317 -3.40 15.23 -2.13
N PRO A 318 -3.74 16.19 -3.02
CA PRO A 318 -5.10 16.27 -3.57
C PRO A 318 -5.51 15.01 -4.35
N VAL A 319 -4.57 14.41 -5.07
CA VAL A 319 -4.82 13.18 -5.84
C VAL A 319 -4.85 11.96 -4.93
N GLN A 320 -3.98 11.91 -3.93
CA GLN A 320 -3.96 10.82 -2.96
C GLN A 320 -5.24 10.77 -2.12
N GLN A 321 -5.71 11.91 -1.61
CA GLN A 321 -6.99 11.95 -0.90
C GLN A 321 -8.12 11.41 -1.79
N LYS A 322 -8.17 11.83 -3.04
CA LYS A 322 -9.16 11.36 -4.00
C LYS A 322 -9.03 9.86 -4.30
N MET A 323 -7.79 9.36 -4.36
CA MET A 323 -7.52 7.91 -4.49
C MET A 323 -8.14 7.14 -3.34
N ILE A 324 -7.95 7.57 -2.09
CA ILE A 324 -8.50 6.90 -0.91
C ILE A 324 -10.04 6.98 -0.90
N GLU A 325 -10.62 8.12 -1.26
CA GLU A 325 -12.08 8.30 -1.36
C GLU A 325 -12.73 7.38 -2.43
N LEU A 326 -12.00 7.03 -3.48
CA LEU A 326 -12.42 6.11 -4.53
C LEU A 326 -12.07 4.65 -4.24
N ALA A 327 -11.18 4.42 -3.28
CA ALA A 327 -10.59 3.13 -3.04
C ALA A 327 -11.64 2.07 -2.66
N ARG A 328 -11.48 0.91 -3.26
CA ARG A 328 -12.19 -0.30 -2.87
C ARG A 328 -11.16 -1.27 -2.27
N PRO A 329 -11.09 -1.42 -0.95
CA PRO A 329 -10.14 -2.30 -0.30
C PRO A 329 -10.35 -3.76 -0.73
N LEU A 330 -9.36 -4.60 -0.46
CA LEU A 330 -9.54 -6.05 -0.58
C LEU A 330 -10.51 -6.53 0.52
N PRO A 331 -11.31 -7.57 0.26
CA PRO A 331 -12.21 -8.11 1.26
C PRO A 331 -11.44 -8.71 2.44
N ASP A 332 -12.09 -8.74 3.60
CA ASP A 332 -11.57 -9.38 4.81
C ASP A 332 -11.64 -10.92 4.67
N LEU A 333 -10.49 -11.53 4.47
CA LEU A 333 -10.35 -12.96 4.14
C LEU A 333 -9.63 -13.74 5.23
N PRO A 334 -10.07 -14.96 5.55
CA PRO A 334 -9.22 -15.88 6.29
C PRO A 334 -8.03 -16.27 5.41
N LYS A 335 -6.84 -16.37 6.01
CA LYS A 335 -5.58 -16.69 5.31
C LYS A 335 -5.28 -15.75 4.12
N ALA A 336 -5.61 -14.46 4.27
CA ALA A 336 -5.47 -13.50 3.18
C ALA A 336 -4.03 -13.44 2.63
N GLY A 337 -3.02 -13.50 3.50
CA GLY A 337 -1.62 -13.52 3.09
C GLY A 337 -1.26 -14.71 2.20
N GLU A 338 -1.74 -15.92 2.54
CA GLU A 338 -1.51 -17.13 1.75
C GLU A 338 -2.22 -17.06 0.40
N LYS A 339 -3.48 -16.61 0.39
CA LYS A 339 -4.29 -16.43 -0.83
C LYS A 339 -3.67 -15.40 -1.78
N ASN A 340 -3.24 -14.28 -1.24
CA ASN A 340 -2.55 -13.25 -2.02
C ASN A 340 -1.21 -13.77 -2.57
N GLY A 341 -0.48 -14.60 -1.81
CA GLY A 341 0.73 -15.28 -2.27
C GLY A 341 0.51 -16.10 -3.55
N VAL A 342 -0.64 -16.77 -3.65
CA VAL A 342 -1.02 -17.49 -4.89
C VAL A 342 -1.21 -16.54 -6.06
N LEU A 343 -1.82 -15.36 -5.84
CA LEU A 343 -2.00 -14.36 -6.89
C LEU A 343 -0.67 -13.76 -7.33
N TYR A 344 0.22 -13.42 -6.41
CA TYR A 344 1.56 -12.94 -6.74
C TYR A 344 2.30 -13.91 -7.67
N GLU A 345 2.30 -15.20 -7.34
CA GLU A 345 2.96 -16.22 -8.14
C GLU A 345 2.37 -16.35 -9.54
N ASN A 346 1.06 -16.52 -9.63
CA ASN A 346 0.41 -16.81 -10.91
C ASN A 346 0.36 -15.58 -11.84
N ILE A 347 0.17 -14.37 -11.30
CA ILE A 347 0.23 -13.14 -12.09
C ILE A 347 1.65 -12.92 -12.63
N PHE A 348 2.69 -13.18 -11.83
CA PHE A 348 4.07 -13.10 -12.30
C PHE A 348 4.37 -14.10 -13.42
N GLU A 349 3.84 -15.31 -13.34
CA GLU A 349 4.01 -16.32 -14.42
C GLU A 349 3.30 -15.90 -15.70
N ALA A 350 2.12 -15.31 -15.63
CA ALA A 350 1.43 -14.74 -16.78
C ALA A 350 2.19 -13.56 -17.36
N PHE A 351 2.62 -12.60 -16.52
CA PHE A 351 3.38 -11.44 -16.96
C PHE A 351 4.72 -11.80 -17.60
N SER A 352 5.41 -12.80 -17.07
CA SER A 352 6.68 -13.29 -17.61
C SER A 352 6.53 -14.14 -18.90
N GLY A 353 5.29 -14.47 -19.29
CA GLY A 353 4.99 -15.29 -20.45
C GLY A 353 5.21 -16.80 -20.25
N LYS A 354 5.36 -17.26 -19.01
CA LYS A 354 5.46 -18.70 -18.68
C LYS A 354 4.12 -19.41 -18.78
N LYS A 355 3.03 -18.70 -18.51
CA LYS A 355 1.64 -19.17 -18.65
C LYS A 355 0.82 -18.13 -19.41
N THR A 356 -0.30 -18.56 -20.00
CA THR A 356 -1.32 -17.61 -20.44
C THR A 356 -2.04 -17.01 -19.20
N ALA A 357 -2.68 -15.86 -19.37
CA ALA A 357 -3.47 -15.26 -18.28
C ALA A 357 -4.60 -16.19 -17.83
N GLU A 358 -5.24 -16.92 -18.76
CA GLU A 358 -6.28 -17.89 -18.48
C GLU A 358 -5.77 -19.05 -17.62
N GLU A 359 -4.65 -19.65 -17.99
CA GLU A 359 -4.05 -20.79 -17.26
C GLU A 359 -3.66 -20.34 -15.84
N ALA A 360 -2.96 -19.20 -15.72
CA ALA A 360 -2.50 -18.66 -14.46
C ALA A 360 -3.66 -18.34 -13.50
N MET A 361 -4.69 -17.63 -13.98
CA MET A 361 -5.79 -17.20 -13.12
C MET A 361 -6.75 -18.36 -12.79
N LYS A 362 -6.91 -19.32 -13.68
CA LYS A 362 -7.66 -20.56 -13.38
C LYS A 362 -6.95 -21.36 -12.30
N GLU A 363 -5.65 -21.53 -12.39
CA GLU A 363 -4.85 -22.23 -11.36
C GLU A 363 -4.91 -21.50 -10.02
N ALA A 364 -4.75 -20.16 -10.03
CA ALA A 364 -4.88 -19.34 -8.83
C ALA A 364 -6.25 -19.52 -8.18
N GLY A 365 -7.33 -19.43 -8.94
CA GLY A 365 -8.68 -19.61 -8.45
C GLY A 365 -8.92 -20.98 -7.78
N HIS A 366 -8.42 -22.04 -8.39
CA HIS A 366 -8.50 -23.40 -7.80
C HIS A 366 -7.73 -23.51 -6.49
N LYS A 367 -6.49 -22.99 -6.43
CA LYS A 367 -5.67 -23.01 -5.20
C LYS A 367 -6.33 -22.23 -4.08
N ILE A 368 -6.82 -21.01 -4.35
CA ILE A 368 -7.47 -20.14 -3.36
C ILE A 368 -8.73 -20.79 -2.79
N ASN A 369 -9.60 -21.33 -3.65
CA ASN A 369 -10.84 -21.97 -3.21
C ASN A 369 -10.57 -23.24 -2.37
N SER A 370 -9.52 -24.00 -2.67
CA SER A 370 -9.13 -25.16 -1.88
C SER A 370 -8.64 -24.81 -0.46
N MET A 371 -8.17 -23.58 -0.23
CA MET A 371 -7.78 -23.09 1.11
C MET A 371 -8.98 -22.74 1.98
N THR A 372 -10.13 -22.46 1.38
CA THR A 372 -11.36 -22.06 2.09
C THR A 372 -12.11 -23.26 2.64
N GLU A 373 -11.90 -24.46 2.09
CA GLU A 373 -12.58 -25.70 2.47
C GLU A 373 -11.93 -26.43 3.66
N ARG A 374 -10.89 -25.89 4.26
CA ARG A 374 -10.16 -26.45 5.41
C ARG A 374 -10.16 -25.47 6.58
#